data_c3f1d82725f3c69f83b8564500f12170
#
_entry.id   c3f1d82725f3c69f83b8564500f12170
#
_cell.length_a   1.000
_cell.length_b   1.000
_cell.length_c   1.000
_cell.angle_alpha   90.00
_cell.angle_beta   90.00
_cell.angle_gamma   90.00
#
_symmetry.space_group_name_H-M   'P 1'
#
loop_
_entity.id
_entity.type
_entity.pdbx_description
1 polymer ?
#
loop_
_entity_poly.entity_id
_entity_poly.type
_entity_poly.pdbx_seq_one_letter_code
_entity_poly.pdbx_strand_id
1 'polypeptide(L)'
;VFWAAAVAARYYMVSWIGERVTADLRSAVYARVLRQSPQFFETLQTGEVLSRLTGDTTLVQAVVGSSVSMGLRSLFQFVGGMVMLAATSVQLFGLVFGLMALLALPIVLIGRRVRALSRESQDRIADASALAGEILAAMPTVQAFAQEDREAARFAARSETGFRSAVRRTRVRALLTALIIAAVMGTIIFVLWIGARQVQ
;
A
#
# COMPACT_ATOMS: atom_id res chain seq x y z
N VAL A 1 -6.06 -31.27 -10.59
CA VAL A 1 -5.21 -31.77 -9.48
C VAL A 1 -3.79 -31.23 -9.61
N PHE A 2 -3.09 -31.40 -10.73
CA PHE A 2 -1.70 -30.92 -10.90
C PHE A 2 -1.53 -29.42 -10.66
N TRP A 3 -2.43 -28.59 -11.19
CA TRP A 3 -2.39 -27.14 -11.00
C TRP A 3 -2.57 -26.74 -9.54
N ALA A 4 -3.49 -27.38 -8.83
CA ALA A 4 -3.71 -27.12 -7.39
C ALA A 4 -2.47 -27.51 -6.57
N ALA A 5 -1.82 -28.64 -6.87
CA ALA A 5 -0.59 -29.07 -6.23
C ALA A 5 0.56 -28.08 -6.47
N ALA A 6 0.72 -27.59 -7.70
CA ALA A 6 1.74 -26.59 -8.06
C ALA A 6 1.53 -25.26 -7.33
N VAL A 7 0.27 -24.79 -7.22
CA VAL A 7 -0.06 -23.58 -6.47
C VAL A 7 0.22 -23.74 -4.98
N ALA A 8 -0.13 -24.88 -4.39
CA ALA A 8 0.14 -25.19 -2.99
C ALA A 8 1.64 -25.26 -2.69
N ALA A 9 2.41 -25.97 -3.54
CA ALA A 9 3.86 -26.06 -3.41
C ALA A 9 4.53 -24.69 -3.51
N ARG A 10 4.12 -23.87 -4.48
CA ARG A 10 4.59 -22.48 -4.60
C ARG A 10 4.30 -21.66 -3.35
N TYR A 11 3.06 -21.72 -2.85
CA TYR A 11 2.65 -20.98 -1.65
C TYR A 11 3.51 -21.37 -0.45
N TYR A 12 3.69 -22.69 -0.23
CA TYR A 12 4.53 -23.21 0.82
C TYR A 12 5.97 -22.71 0.73
N MET A 13 6.60 -22.84 -0.45
CA MET A 13 7.99 -22.41 -0.65
C MET A 13 8.18 -20.89 -0.42
N VAL A 14 7.29 -20.08 -0.97
CA VAL A 14 7.37 -18.62 -0.82
C VAL A 14 7.16 -18.21 0.65
N SER A 15 6.20 -18.83 1.34
CA SER A 15 5.96 -18.57 2.76
C SER A 15 7.16 -19.02 3.60
N TRP A 16 7.72 -20.20 3.32
CA TRP A 16 8.90 -20.72 4.01
C TRP A 16 10.11 -19.78 3.85
N ILE A 17 10.36 -19.28 2.63
CA ILE A 17 11.44 -18.30 2.37
C ILE A 17 11.18 -17.02 3.17
N GLY A 18 9.96 -16.50 3.18
CA GLY A 18 9.60 -15.30 3.94
C GLY A 18 9.87 -15.47 5.44
N GLU A 19 9.45 -16.59 6.03
CA GLU A 19 9.70 -16.91 7.44
C GLU A 19 11.20 -17.08 7.72
N ARG A 20 11.92 -17.77 6.84
CA ARG A 20 13.36 -17.99 7.02
C ARG A 20 14.15 -16.69 6.97
N VAL A 21 13.90 -15.84 5.95
CA VAL A 21 14.55 -14.52 5.83
C VAL A 21 14.28 -13.67 7.06
N THR A 22 13.04 -13.70 7.58
CA THR A 22 12.67 -12.95 8.78
C THR A 22 13.39 -13.44 10.02
N ALA A 23 13.47 -14.76 10.21
CA ALA A 23 14.18 -15.36 11.33
C ALA A 23 15.69 -15.04 11.29
N ASP A 24 16.31 -15.15 10.12
CA ASP A 24 17.73 -14.84 9.92
C ASP A 24 18.01 -13.35 10.13
N LEU A 25 17.11 -12.46 9.64
CA LEU A 25 17.21 -11.01 9.84
C LEU A 25 17.12 -10.64 11.32
N ARG A 26 16.12 -11.20 12.05
CA ARG A 26 15.96 -10.96 13.49
C ARG A 26 17.21 -11.40 14.25
N SER A 27 17.72 -12.58 13.95
CA SER A 27 18.92 -13.11 14.56
C SER A 27 20.15 -12.23 14.29
N ALA A 28 20.36 -11.81 13.04
CA ALA A 28 21.47 -10.96 12.65
C ALA A 28 21.39 -9.57 13.30
N VAL A 29 20.19 -8.95 13.30
CA VAL A 29 19.98 -7.64 13.96
C VAL A 29 20.21 -7.75 15.45
N TYR A 30 19.66 -8.76 16.10
CA TYR A 30 19.83 -8.99 17.53
C TYR A 30 21.31 -9.19 17.89
N ALA A 31 22.03 -10.04 17.16
CA ALA A 31 23.46 -10.25 17.35
C ALA A 31 24.29 -8.95 17.16
N ARG A 32 23.85 -8.07 16.26
CA ARG A 32 24.50 -6.75 16.04
C ARG A 32 24.21 -5.77 17.17
N VAL A 33 22.97 -5.76 17.66
CA VAL A 33 22.56 -4.91 18.80
C VAL A 33 23.34 -5.30 20.06
N LEU A 34 23.50 -6.60 20.33
CA LEU A 34 24.28 -7.06 21.50
C LEU A 34 25.77 -6.61 21.50
N ARG A 35 26.28 -6.23 20.34
CA ARG A 35 27.68 -5.75 20.20
C ARG A 35 27.79 -4.23 20.22
N GLN A 36 26.70 -3.50 20.50
CA GLN A 36 26.73 -2.03 20.61
C GLN A 36 27.38 -1.60 21.95
N SER A 37 27.86 -0.36 21.98
CA SER A 37 28.44 0.22 23.19
C SER A 37 27.38 0.47 24.28
N PRO A 38 27.75 0.52 25.57
CA PRO A 38 26.81 0.88 26.63
C PRO A 38 26.09 2.22 26.39
N GLN A 39 26.76 3.20 25.81
CA GLN A 39 26.15 4.50 25.50
C GLN A 39 24.98 4.40 24.52
N PHE A 40 24.98 3.41 23.64
CA PHE A 40 23.85 3.15 22.75
C PHE A 40 22.56 2.83 23.53
N PHE A 41 22.69 2.06 24.61
CA PHE A 41 21.56 1.66 25.46
C PHE A 41 21.12 2.76 26.43
N GLU A 42 21.98 3.74 26.72
CA GLU A 42 21.62 4.92 27.50
C GLU A 42 20.78 5.91 26.70
N THR A 43 20.98 5.97 25.37
CA THR A 43 20.28 6.90 24.47
C THR A 43 19.01 6.31 23.84
N LEU A 44 18.94 4.99 23.66
CA LEU A 44 17.79 4.30 23.08
C LEU A 44 17.06 3.48 24.14
N GLN A 45 15.75 3.69 24.22
CA GLN A 45 14.90 2.87 25.10
C GLN A 45 14.84 1.42 24.59
N THR A 46 15.01 0.45 25.46
CA THR A 46 14.92 -0.99 25.13
C THR A 46 13.62 -1.35 24.37
N GLY A 47 12.51 -0.67 24.71
CA GLY A 47 11.22 -0.82 24.03
C GLY A 47 11.26 -0.41 22.56
N GLU A 48 12.03 0.61 22.19
CA GLU A 48 12.19 1.05 20.79
C GLU A 48 12.96 0.00 19.99
N VAL A 49 14.05 -0.54 20.54
CA VAL A 49 14.81 -1.62 19.91
C VAL A 49 13.95 -2.84 19.67
N LEU A 50 13.15 -3.23 20.68
CA LEU A 50 12.26 -4.39 20.60
C LEU A 50 11.12 -4.15 19.58
N SER A 51 10.54 -2.96 19.54
CA SER A 51 9.52 -2.57 18.56
C SER A 51 10.05 -2.65 17.11
N ARG A 52 11.26 -2.17 16.86
CA ARG A 52 11.91 -2.30 15.54
C ARG A 52 12.24 -3.75 15.21
N LEU A 53 12.73 -4.52 16.16
CA LEU A 53 13.05 -5.94 15.96
C LEU A 53 11.81 -6.78 15.64
N THR A 54 10.64 -6.42 16.13
CA THR A 54 9.39 -7.14 15.88
C THR A 54 8.59 -6.52 14.72
N GLY A 55 8.35 -5.22 14.77
CA GLY A 55 7.50 -4.49 13.81
C GLY A 55 8.13 -4.41 12.41
N ASP A 56 9.34 -3.89 12.32
CA ASP A 56 10.00 -3.67 11.03
C ASP A 56 10.33 -4.98 10.32
N THR A 57 10.72 -6.02 11.06
CA THR A 57 10.98 -7.34 10.47
C THR A 57 9.71 -8.01 9.94
N THR A 58 8.55 -7.76 10.56
CA THR A 58 7.26 -8.24 10.05
C THR A 58 6.88 -7.55 8.71
N LEU A 59 7.21 -6.27 8.55
CA LEU A 59 7.04 -5.58 7.26
C LEU A 59 7.94 -6.19 6.18
N VAL A 60 9.19 -6.52 6.50
CA VAL A 60 10.10 -7.22 5.57
C VAL A 60 9.54 -8.58 5.18
N GLN A 61 8.98 -9.34 6.13
CA GLN A 61 8.33 -10.62 5.87
C GLN A 61 7.17 -10.48 4.86
N ALA A 62 6.30 -9.49 5.06
CA ALA A 62 5.19 -9.23 4.14
C ALA A 62 5.68 -8.87 2.73
N VAL A 63 6.75 -8.08 2.62
CA VAL A 63 7.33 -7.71 1.32
C VAL A 63 7.95 -8.93 0.64
N VAL A 64 8.81 -9.68 1.33
CA VAL A 64 9.53 -10.84 0.75
C VAL A 64 8.56 -11.99 0.45
N GLY A 65 7.67 -12.31 1.41
CA GLY A 65 6.77 -13.47 1.31
C GLY A 65 5.63 -13.30 0.30
N SER A 66 5.09 -12.10 0.14
CA SER A 66 3.94 -11.89 -0.74
C SER A 66 4.22 -10.97 -1.93
N SER A 67 4.79 -9.79 -1.68
CA SER A 67 4.89 -8.74 -2.71
C SER A 67 5.86 -9.10 -3.82
N VAL A 68 7.02 -9.68 -3.48
CA VAL A 68 8.03 -10.12 -4.47
C VAL A 68 7.48 -11.26 -5.33
N SER A 69 6.85 -12.27 -4.71
CA SER A 69 6.27 -13.40 -5.45
C SER A 69 5.12 -12.96 -6.37
N MET A 70 4.27 -12.04 -5.90
CA MET A 70 3.19 -11.49 -6.71
C MET A 70 3.73 -10.62 -7.85
N GLY A 71 4.72 -9.77 -7.57
CA GLY A 71 5.37 -8.92 -8.56
C GLY A 71 6.04 -9.75 -9.67
N LEU A 72 6.80 -10.78 -9.30
CA LEU A 72 7.46 -11.66 -10.25
C LEU A 72 6.46 -12.41 -11.15
N ARG A 73 5.39 -12.96 -10.53
CA ARG A 73 4.31 -13.59 -11.30
C ARG A 73 3.65 -12.62 -12.28
N SER A 74 3.34 -11.41 -11.82
CA SER A 74 2.70 -10.40 -12.67
C SER A 74 3.61 -9.97 -13.81
N LEU A 75 4.91 -9.88 -13.57
CA LEU A 75 5.91 -9.58 -14.61
C LEU A 75 5.95 -10.68 -15.66
N PHE A 76 6.03 -11.95 -15.26
CA PHE A 76 6.02 -13.08 -16.20
C PHE A 76 4.72 -13.16 -17.00
N GLN A 77 3.58 -12.94 -16.35
CA GLN A 77 2.28 -12.91 -17.04
C GLN A 77 2.19 -11.77 -18.04
N PHE A 78 2.69 -10.59 -17.67
CA PHE A 78 2.70 -9.41 -18.54
C PHE A 78 3.60 -9.65 -19.75
N VAL A 79 4.86 -10.04 -19.53
CA VAL A 79 5.82 -10.31 -20.62
C VAL A 79 5.34 -11.45 -21.50
N GLY A 80 4.91 -12.57 -20.92
CA GLY A 80 4.39 -13.71 -21.65
C GLY A 80 3.16 -13.37 -22.49
N GLY A 81 2.21 -12.61 -21.91
CA GLY A 81 1.04 -12.12 -22.62
C GLY A 81 1.38 -11.20 -23.79
N MET A 82 2.35 -10.29 -23.59
CA MET A 82 2.84 -9.39 -24.64
C MET A 82 3.50 -10.16 -25.79
N VAL A 83 4.36 -11.11 -25.46
CA VAL A 83 5.04 -11.96 -26.47
C VAL A 83 4.02 -12.78 -27.26
N MET A 84 3.06 -13.43 -26.58
CA MET A 84 2.01 -14.20 -27.25
C MET A 84 1.14 -13.33 -28.14
N LEU A 85 0.75 -12.14 -27.67
CA LEU A 85 -0.07 -11.20 -28.45
C LEU A 85 0.70 -10.71 -29.69
N ALA A 86 1.97 -10.37 -29.56
CA ALA A 86 2.83 -9.98 -30.69
C ALA A 86 3.02 -11.12 -31.72
N ALA A 87 3.16 -12.35 -31.24
CA ALA A 87 3.31 -13.54 -32.10
C ALA A 87 2.00 -13.88 -32.84
N THR A 88 0.85 -13.59 -32.23
CA THR A 88 -0.47 -13.88 -32.81
C THR A 88 -0.88 -12.79 -33.82
N SER A 89 -0.72 -11.52 -33.46
CA SER A 89 -1.08 -10.39 -34.32
C SER A 89 -0.32 -9.12 -33.90
N VAL A 90 0.61 -8.67 -34.73
CA VAL A 90 1.35 -7.43 -34.51
C VAL A 90 0.42 -6.22 -34.52
N GLN A 91 -0.67 -6.26 -35.28
CA GLN A 91 -1.66 -5.20 -35.35
C GLN A 91 -2.42 -5.06 -34.02
N LEU A 92 -2.90 -6.18 -33.45
CA LEU A 92 -3.58 -6.19 -32.15
C LEU A 92 -2.61 -5.82 -31.03
N PHE A 93 -1.36 -6.26 -31.10
CA PHE A 93 -0.32 -5.87 -30.16
C PHE A 93 -0.12 -4.37 -30.11
N GLY A 94 0.07 -3.73 -31.27
CA GLY A 94 0.24 -2.27 -31.37
C GLY A 94 -0.97 -1.50 -30.83
N LEU A 95 -2.17 -1.96 -31.12
CA LEU A 95 -3.41 -1.37 -30.65
C LEU A 95 -3.57 -1.48 -29.11
N VAL A 96 -3.35 -2.66 -28.54
CA VAL A 96 -3.44 -2.86 -27.08
C VAL A 96 -2.36 -2.06 -26.36
N PHE A 97 -1.12 -2.08 -26.88
CA PHE A 97 -0.02 -1.32 -26.29
C PHE A 97 -0.25 0.19 -26.36
N GLY A 98 -0.73 0.70 -27.49
CA GLY A 98 -1.09 2.12 -27.65
C GLY A 98 -2.22 2.54 -26.70
N LEU A 99 -3.25 1.71 -26.54
CA LEU A 99 -4.34 1.97 -25.61
C LEU A 99 -3.87 1.94 -24.15
N MET A 100 -3.00 0.99 -23.78
CA MET A 100 -2.38 0.98 -22.45
C MET A 100 -1.55 2.25 -22.19
N ALA A 101 -0.75 2.70 -23.14
CA ALA A 101 0.05 3.91 -23.01
C ALA A 101 -0.86 5.16 -22.87
N LEU A 102 -1.95 5.23 -23.64
CA LEU A 102 -2.94 6.30 -23.54
C LEU A 102 -3.62 6.35 -22.18
N LEU A 103 -3.97 5.19 -21.62
CA LEU A 103 -4.61 5.10 -20.31
C LEU A 103 -3.65 5.30 -19.14
N ALA A 104 -2.35 5.05 -19.32
CA ALA A 104 -1.35 5.25 -18.28
C ALA A 104 -1.26 6.71 -17.82
N LEU A 105 -1.37 7.67 -18.74
CA LEU A 105 -1.25 9.10 -18.43
C LEU A 105 -2.32 9.59 -17.42
N PRO A 106 -3.63 9.43 -17.65
CA PRO A 106 -4.65 9.84 -16.69
C PRO A 106 -4.55 9.07 -15.36
N ILE A 107 -4.20 7.79 -15.38
CA ILE A 107 -4.01 6.98 -14.16
C ILE A 107 -2.87 7.56 -13.30
N VAL A 108 -1.74 7.90 -13.90
CA VAL A 108 -0.60 8.49 -13.18
C VAL A 108 -0.95 9.88 -12.63
N LEU A 109 -1.61 10.73 -13.42
CA LEU A 109 -1.99 12.08 -13.01
C LEU A 109 -2.97 12.06 -11.83
N ILE A 110 -4.03 11.27 -11.92
CA ILE A 110 -5.01 11.11 -10.83
C ILE A 110 -4.35 10.43 -9.62
N GLY A 111 -3.48 9.44 -9.83
CA GLY A 111 -2.74 8.78 -8.77
C GLY A 111 -1.81 9.73 -7.98
N ARG A 112 -1.20 10.71 -8.66
CA ARG A 112 -0.45 11.79 -7.99
C ARG A 112 -1.37 12.64 -7.10
N ARG A 113 -2.57 12.96 -7.59
CA ARG A 113 -3.57 13.71 -6.82
C ARG A 113 -4.04 12.94 -5.58
N VAL A 114 -4.30 11.63 -5.73
CA VAL A 114 -4.66 10.75 -4.60
C VAL A 114 -3.54 10.72 -3.55
N ARG A 115 -2.28 10.65 -3.96
CA ARG A 115 -1.13 10.70 -3.05
C ARG A 115 -1.04 12.01 -2.28
N ALA A 116 -1.24 13.15 -2.95
CA ALA A 116 -1.23 14.47 -2.30
C ALA A 116 -2.35 14.57 -1.24
N LEU A 117 -3.58 14.16 -1.60
CA LEU A 117 -4.72 14.14 -0.67
C LEU A 117 -4.53 13.13 0.48
N SER A 118 -3.79 12.05 0.25
CA SER A 118 -3.46 11.09 1.31
C SER A 118 -2.53 11.69 2.35
N ARG A 119 -1.52 12.45 1.92
CA ARG A 119 -0.63 13.17 2.84
C ARG A 119 -1.42 14.20 3.66
N GLU A 120 -2.21 15.07 3.00
CA GLU A 120 -3.06 16.04 3.67
C GLU A 120 -3.97 15.37 4.72
N SER A 121 -4.59 14.23 4.37
CA SER A 121 -5.44 13.48 5.31
C SER A 121 -4.66 12.94 6.51
N GLN A 122 -3.42 12.49 6.31
CA GLN A 122 -2.54 12.02 7.39
C GLN A 122 -2.12 13.15 8.32
N ASP A 123 -1.76 14.31 7.74
CA ASP A 123 -1.40 15.49 8.52
C ASP A 123 -2.56 15.94 9.42
N ARG A 124 -3.82 15.94 8.91
CA ARG A 124 -5.01 16.26 9.70
C ARG A 124 -5.27 15.27 10.84
N ILE A 125 -4.99 13.98 10.62
CA ILE A 125 -5.11 12.97 11.68
C ILE A 125 -4.01 13.19 12.74
N ALA A 126 -2.80 13.51 12.33
CA ALA A 126 -1.70 13.82 13.23
C ALA A 126 -1.99 15.05 14.07
N ASP A 127 -2.53 16.13 13.48
CA ASP A 127 -2.95 17.35 14.18
C ASP A 127 -4.02 17.06 15.25
N ALA A 128 -5.01 16.21 14.92
CA ALA A 128 -6.03 15.82 15.89
C ALA A 128 -5.45 14.96 17.03
N SER A 129 -4.54 14.05 16.71
CA SER A 129 -3.87 13.22 17.72
C SER A 129 -2.95 14.02 18.63
N ALA A 130 -2.23 15.01 18.08
CA ALA A 130 -1.40 15.93 18.87
C ALA A 130 -2.24 16.76 19.83
N LEU A 131 -3.38 17.30 19.36
CA LEU A 131 -4.32 18.03 20.21
C LEU A 131 -4.88 17.14 21.33
N ALA A 132 -5.25 15.89 21.02
CA ALA A 132 -5.71 14.96 22.06
C ALA A 132 -4.62 14.70 23.11
N GLY A 133 -3.37 14.51 22.68
CA GLY A 133 -2.23 14.33 23.58
C GLY A 133 -2.00 15.55 24.48
N GLU A 134 -2.07 16.77 23.92
CA GLU A 134 -1.96 18.03 24.67
C GLU A 134 -3.05 18.15 25.75
N ILE A 135 -4.32 17.91 25.37
CA ILE A 135 -5.46 18.01 26.29
C ILE A 135 -5.33 16.97 27.41
N LEU A 136 -4.99 15.71 27.07
CA LEU A 136 -4.86 14.64 28.06
C LEU A 136 -3.68 14.88 29.02
N ALA A 137 -2.58 15.44 28.54
CA ALA A 137 -1.45 15.81 29.39
C ALA A 137 -1.79 16.94 30.35
N ALA A 138 -2.69 17.85 29.97
CA ALA A 138 -3.17 18.97 30.77
C ALA A 138 -4.51 18.70 31.51
N MET A 139 -4.94 17.40 31.57
CA MET A 139 -6.24 17.04 32.10
C MET A 139 -6.55 17.61 33.51
N PRO A 140 -5.62 17.62 34.48
CA PRO A 140 -5.87 18.22 35.78
C PRO A 140 -6.25 19.71 35.68
N THR A 141 -5.66 20.45 34.76
CA THR A 141 -5.97 21.86 34.51
C THR A 141 -7.35 22.02 33.85
N VAL A 142 -7.66 21.18 32.86
CA VAL A 142 -8.97 21.19 32.20
C VAL A 142 -10.10 20.97 33.20
N GLN A 143 -9.93 20.00 34.11
CA GLN A 143 -10.90 19.68 35.15
C GLN A 143 -11.00 20.79 36.22
N ALA A 144 -9.87 21.36 36.63
CA ALA A 144 -9.87 22.45 37.61
C ALA A 144 -10.66 23.70 37.15
N PHE A 145 -10.72 23.92 35.83
CA PHE A 145 -11.47 25.01 35.20
C PHE A 145 -12.81 24.58 34.58
N ALA A 146 -13.24 23.34 34.77
CA ALA A 146 -14.48 22.76 34.22
C ALA A 146 -14.64 23.04 32.69
N GLN A 147 -13.55 22.80 31.90
CA GLN A 147 -13.50 23.08 30.47
C GLN A 147 -13.62 21.81 29.60
N GLU A 148 -14.10 20.70 30.15
CA GLU A 148 -14.20 19.42 29.46
C GLU A 148 -15.04 19.51 28.19
N ASP A 149 -16.20 20.09 28.25
CA ASP A 149 -17.11 20.25 27.11
C ASP A 149 -16.53 21.12 26.01
N ARG A 150 -15.80 22.17 26.38
CA ARG A 150 -15.11 23.04 25.42
C ARG A 150 -13.99 22.33 24.69
N GLU A 151 -13.15 21.58 25.40
CA GLU A 151 -12.06 20.84 24.79
C GLU A 151 -12.57 19.62 23.98
N ALA A 152 -13.67 18.99 24.43
CA ALA A 152 -14.35 17.96 23.64
C ALA A 152 -14.89 18.54 22.31
N ALA A 153 -15.52 19.71 22.34
CA ALA A 153 -16.00 20.36 21.11
C ALA A 153 -14.86 20.79 20.20
N ARG A 154 -13.73 21.26 20.76
CA ARG A 154 -12.52 21.60 20.00
C ARG A 154 -11.91 20.38 19.30
N PHE A 155 -11.84 19.27 20.00
CA PHE A 155 -11.38 18.01 19.41
C PHE A 155 -12.34 17.49 18.32
N ALA A 156 -13.65 17.52 18.57
CA ALA A 156 -14.67 17.13 17.60
C ALA A 156 -14.57 17.95 16.30
N ALA A 157 -14.35 19.26 16.38
CA ALA A 157 -14.16 20.11 15.20
C ALA A 157 -12.90 19.74 14.39
N ARG A 158 -11.80 19.39 15.07
CA ARG A 158 -10.57 18.91 14.40
C ARG A 158 -10.77 17.54 13.75
N SER A 159 -11.44 16.62 14.44
CA SER A 159 -11.78 15.29 13.93
C SER A 159 -12.69 15.38 12.69
N GLU A 160 -13.70 16.26 12.71
CA GLU A 160 -14.58 16.51 11.56
C GLU A 160 -13.80 17.06 10.35
N THR A 161 -12.79 17.91 10.57
CA THR A 161 -11.92 18.40 9.50
C THR A 161 -11.11 17.26 8.90
N GLY A 162 -10.58 16.37 9.73
CA GLY A 162 -9.90 15.13 9.29
C GLY A 162 -10.83 14.23 8.47
N PHE A 163 -12.06 14.03 8.94
CA PHE A 163 -13.08 13.25 8.22
C PHE A 163 -13.37 13.82 6.83
N ARG A 164 -13.58 15.13 6.70
CA ARG A 164 -13.83 15.78 5.40
C ARG A 164 -12.66 15.58 4.42
N SER A 165 -11.42 15.71 4.90
CA SER A 165 -10.23 15.45 4.09
C SER A 165 -10.15 13.98 3.66
N ALA A 166 -10.45 13.04 4.55
CA ALA A 166 -10.51 11.61 4.24
C ALA A 166 -11.59 11.28 3.20
N VAL A 167 -12.78 11.86 3.32
CA VAL A 167 -13.89 11.68 2.35
C VAL A 167 -13.49 12.22 0.98
N ARG A 168 -12.86 13.40 0.91
CA ARG A 168 -12.38 13.98 -0.34
C ARG A 168 -11.36 13.07 -1.02
N ARG A 169 -10.39 12.53 -0.26
CA ARG A 169 -9.42 11.54 -0.75
C ARG A 169 -10.13 10.30 -1.30
N THR A 170 -11.10 9.77 -0.54
CA THR A 170 -11.84 8.56 -0.91
C THR A 170 -12.65 8.76 -2.18
N ARG A 171 -13.27 9.92 -2.38
CA ARG A 171 -14.01 10.25 -3.63
C ARG A 171 -13.07 10.23 -4.84
N VAL A 172 -11.90 10.87 -4.75
CA VAL A 172 -10.93 10.89 -5.86
C VAL A 172 -10.38 9.48 -6.13
N ARG A 173 -10.14 8.70 -5.08
CA ARG A 173 -9.72 7.30 -5.20
C ARG A 173 -10.79 6.42 -5.84
N ALA A 174 -12.06 6.60 -5.45
CA ALA A 174 -13.18 5.87 -6.04
C ALA A 174 -13.33 6.18 -7.53
N LEU A 175 -13.21 7.46 -7.92
CA LEU A 175 -13.21 7.85 -9.32
C LEU A 175 -12.05 7.21 -10.11
N LEU A 176 -10.84 7.21 -9.55
CA LEU A 176 -9.69 6.54 -10.16
C LEU A 176 -9.96 5.04 -10.34
N THR A 177 -10.51 4.38 -9.31
CA THR A 177 -10.83 2.95 -9.36
C THR A 177 -11.89 2.67 -10.44
N ALA A 178 -12.95 3.46 -10.50
CA ALA A 178 -14.00 3.35 -11.52
C ALA A 178 -13.43 3.53 -12.93
N LEU A 179 -12.55 4.52 -13.13
CA LEU A 179 -11.88 4.77 -14.40
C LEU A 179 -10.99 3.60 -14.82
N ILE A 180 -10.23 3.01 -13.90
CA ILE A 180 -9.39 1.84 -14.18
C ILE A 180 -10.26 0.64 -14.58
N ILE A 181 -11.34 0.37 -13.85
CA ILE A 181 -12.25 -0.74 -14.16
C ILE A 181 -12.91 -0.53 -15.53
N ALA A 182 -13.43 0.67 -15.79
CA ALA A 182 -14.05 1.01 -17.08
C ALA A 182 -13.04 0.91 -18.24
N ALA A 183 -11.79 1.34 -18.02
CA ALA A 183 -10.73 1.24 -19.01
C ALA A 183 -10.38 -0.22 -19.33
N VAL A 184 -10.24 -1.07 -18.32
CA VAL A 184 -9.94 -2.51 -18.50
C VAL A 184 -11.09 -3.19 -19.23
N MET A 185 -12.34 -3.01 -18.78
CA MET A 185 -13.52 -3.61 -19.41
C MET A 185 -13.71 -3.07 -20.84
N GLY A 186 -13.56 -1.77 -21.04
CA GLY A 186 -13.64 -1.15 -22.36
C GLY A 186 -12.58 -1.69 -23.32
N THR A 187 -11.35 -1.89 -22.85
CA THR A 187 -10.28 -2.49 -23.65
C THR A 187 -10.63 -3.93 -24.06
N ILE A 188 -11.12 -4.74 -23.13
CA ILE A 188 -11.50 -6.13 -23.43
C ILE A 188 -12.61 -6.16 -24.50
N ILE A 189 -13.67 -5.38 -24.31
CA ILE A 189 -14.80 -5.33 -25.26
C ILE A 189 -14.33 -4.83 -26.63
N PHE A 190 -13.49 -3.80 -26.65
CA PHE A 190 -12.98 -3.20 -27.88
C PHE A 190 -12.09 -4.18 -28.68
N VAL A 191 -11.19 -4.89 -28.01
CA VAL A 191 -10.34 -5.91 -28.63
C VAL A 191 -11.16 -7.06 -29.18
N LEU A 192 -12.15 -7.55 -28.42
CA LEU A 192 -13.08 -8.61 -28.88
C LEU A 192 -13.89 -8.17 -30.11
N TRP A 193 -14.36 -6.92 -30.11
CA TRP A 193 -15.10 -6.38 -31.25
C TRP A 193 -14.27 -6.28 -32.53
N ILE A 194 -13.00 -5.81 -32.41
CA ILE A 194 -12.09 -5.76 -33.54
C ILE A 194 -11.73 -7.17 -34.02
N GLY A 195 -11.41 -8.08 -33.08
CA GLY A 195 -11.11 -9.47 -33.41
C GLY A 195 -12.25 -10.18 -34.15
N ALA A 196 -13.49 -9.98 -33.70
CA ALA A 196 -14.67 -10.53 -34.36
C ALA A 196 -14.87 -9.98 -35.78
N ARG A 197 -14.53 -8.71 -36.03
CA ARG A 197 -14.59 -8.12 -37.38
C ARG A 197 -13.51 -8.64 -38.33
N GLN A 198 -12.37 -9.08 -37.82
CA GLN A 198 -11.28 -9.60 -38.65
C GLN A 198 -11.49 -11.05 -39.10
N VAL A 199 -12.43 -11.77 -38.43
CA VAL A 199 -12.77 -13.18 -38.74
C VAL A 199 -13.94 -13.27 -39.73
N GLN A 200 -14.69 -12.19 -39.93
CA GLN A 200 -15.73 -12.08 -41.00
C GLN A 200 -15.11 -11.61 -42.32
#